data_f03e2b02ec8354f0fee2af853128538f
#
_entry.id   f03e2b02ec8354f0fee2af853128538f
#
_cell.length_a   1.000
_cell.length_b   1.000
_cell.length_c   1.000
_cell.angle_alpha   90.00
_cell.angle_beta   90.00
_cell.angle_gamma   90.00
#
_symmetry.space_group_name_H-M   'P 1'
#
loop_
_entity.id
_entity.type
_entity.pdbx_description
1 polymer ?
#
loop_
_entity_poly.entity_id
_entity_poly.type
_entity_poly.pdbx_seq_one_letter_code
_entity_poly.pdbx_strand_id
1 'polypeptide(L)'
;DVYKRQSLVKVQADSREISYNPSISVDVAIEAGTVSTTLTLTPTGNPVKFRYVHMKLSDFKSYPYWGNEETVKQALIMNDNVTEIVAAELKIHQLVIEDIAFNSEYVLFMIAVDADGNPSSTVTKKEYTSAKPTYVRKERDADLWNASVPEVTIDKIEKDKFYTVSYTVKPKSACKVFYVFAGPADYLTGMYDEQIRYVMQNGVKQTTTYSGSTYGTLPTNINVTWIDEEGRFYEVSKTCL
;
A
#
# COMPACT_ATOMS: atom_id res chain seq x y z
N ASP A 1 -22.98 10.84 35.45
CA ASP A 1 -23.63 9.52 35.30
C ASP A 1 -23.89 9.13 33.83
N VAL A 2 -22.85 9.22 33.01
CA VAL A 2 -22.91 8.98 31.55
C VAL A 2 -22.30 7.61 31.18
N TYR A 3 -21.88 6.82 32.15
CA TYR A 3 -21.14 5.57 31.91
C TYR A 3 -21.96 4.26 32.04
N LYS A 4 -23.28 4.31 31.92
CA LYS A 4 -24.12 3.10 31.99
C LYS A 4 -25.05 2.91 30.81
N ARG A 5 -24.51 2.86 29.58
CA ARG A 5 -25.17 2.21 28.43
C ARG A 5 -24.15 1.71 27.41
N GLN A 6 -23.21 0.91 27.84
CA GLN A 6 -22.65 -0.08 26.92
C GLN A 6 -23.60 -1.26 26.94
N SER A 7 -24.54 -1.25 26.01
CA SER A 7 -25.29 -2.46 25.68
C SER A 7 -24.26 -3.48 25.16
N LEU A 8 -24.05 -4.54 25.94
CA LEU A 8 -23.46 -5.77 25.47
C LEU A 8 -24.27 -6.25 24.27
N VAL A 9 -23.81 -5.92 23.06
CA VAL A 9 -24.22 -6.64 21.87
C VAL A 9 -23.70 -8.05 22.08
N LYS A 10 -24.58 -8.97 22.50
CA LYS A 10 -24.32 -10.40 22.39
C LYS A 10 -24.12 -10.63 20.89
N VAL A 11 -22.88 -10.76 20.45
CA VAL A 11 -22.55 -11.40 19.20
C VAL A 11 -23.03 -12.84 19.39
N GLN A 12 -24.21 -13.13 18.89
CA GLN A 12 -24.66 -14.48 18.68
C GLN A 12 -23.69 -15.06 17.68
N ALA A 13 -22.75 -15.88 18.12
CA ALA A 13 -21.94 -16.69 17.24
C ALA A 13 -22.93 -17.49 16.40
N ASP A 14 -23.00 -17.19 15.11
CA ASP A 14 -23.80 -17.94 14.16
C ASP A 14 -23.20 -19.36 14.16
N SER A 15 -23.86 -20.29 14.82
CA SER A 15 -23.43 -21.68 15.01
C SER A 15 -23.65 -22.50 13.74
N ARG A 16 -23.44 -21.91 12.57
CA ARG A 16 -23.39 -22.67 11.33
C ARG A 16 -22.21 -23.62 11.37
N GLU A 17 -22.51 -24.89 11.27
CA GLU A 17 -21.50 -25.92 11.11
C GLU A 17 -20.77 -25.63 9.80
N ILE A 18 -19.48 -25.29 9.86
CA ILE A 18 -18.68 -24.97 8.69
C ILE A 18 -18.29 -26.27 8.01
N SER A 19 -18.79 -26.47 6.81
CA SER A 19 -18.37 -27.60 5.96
C SER A 19 -17.07 -27.23 5.25
N TYR A 20 -16.02 -28.00 5.47
CA TYR A 20 -14.74 -27.83 4.78
C TYR A 20 -14.62 -28.73 3.56
N ASN A 21 -14.02 -28.21 2.49
CA ASN A 21 -13.67 -29.03 1.34
C ASN A 21 -12.15 -29.35 1.35
N PRO A 22 -11.74 -30.56 1.75
CA PRO A 22 -10.32 -30.96 1.79
C PRO A 22 -9.71 -31.18 0.39
N SER A 23 -10.53 -31.21 -0.65
CA SER A 23 -10.06 -31.46 -2.02
C SER A 23 -9.58 -30.20 -2.74
N ILE A 24 -9.80 -29.02 -2.14
CA ILE A 24 -9.33 -27.77 -2.70
C ILE A 24 -8.26 -27.14 -1.81
N SER A 25 -7.32 -26.47 -2.43
CA SER A 25 -6.30 -25.66 -1.73
C SER A 25 -5.74 -24.61 -2.70
N VAL A 26 -4.88 -23.75 -2.20
CA VAL A 26 -4.09 -22.82 -3.02
C VAL A 26 -2.69 -22.72 -2.44
N ASP A 27 -1.66 -22.87 -3.28
CA ASP A 27 -0.31 -22.44 -2.94
C ASP A 27 -0.03 -21.08 -3.59
N VAL A 28 0.88 -20.32 -2.98
CA VAL A 28 1.19 -18.95 -3.40
C VAL A 28 2.70 -18.78 -3.53
N ALA A 29 3.16 -18.46 -4.74
CA ALA A 29 4.50 -17.93 -4.95
C ALA A 29 4.45 -16.39 -4.91
N ILE A 30 5.46 -15.78 -4.30
CA ILE A 30 5.52 -14.33 -4.08
C ILE A 30 6.71 -13.74 -4.81
N GLU A 31 6.46 -12.78 -5.70
CA GLU A 31 7.46 -11.90 -6.28
C GLU A 31 7.33 -10.52 -5.63
N ALA A 32 8.24 -10.25 -4.70
CA ALA A 32 8.19 -9.04 -3.89
C ALA A 32 8.84 -7.85 -4.62
N GLY A 33 8.05 -6.88 -5.01
CA GLY A 33 8.52 -5.58 -5.52
C GLY A 33 8.71 -4.54 -4.40
N THR A 34 9.01 -3.32 -4.80
CA THR A 34 9.23 -2.19 -3.87
C THR A 34 7.92 -1.53 -3.42
N VAL A 35 6.96 -1.36 -4.33
CA VAL A 35 5.66 -0.70 -4.09
C VAL A 35 4.48 -1.59 -4.44
N SER A 36 4.75 -2.75 -4.99
CA SER A 36 3.75 -3.77 -5.28
C SER A 36 4.34 -5.17 -5.10
N THR A 37 3.49 -6.16 -4.94
CA THR A 37 3.86 -7.57 -4.86
C THR A 37 2.99 -8.36 -5.80
N THR A 38 3.59 -9.22 -6.61
CA THR A 38 2.86 -10.15 -7.48
C THR A 38 2.76 -11.50 -6.80
N LEU A 39 1.53 -11.98 -6.63
CA LEU A 39 1.23 -13.31 -6.13
C LEU A 39 0.88 -14.20 -7.31
N THR A 40 1.56 -15.32 -7.48
CA THR A 40 1.17 -16.37 -8.42
C THR A 40 0.47 -17.48 -7.66
N LEU A 41 -0.81 -17.68 -7.94
CA LEU A 41 -1.67 -18.64 -7.27
C LEU A 41 -1.63 -19.99 -8.01
N THR A 42 -1.40 -21.07 -7.29
CA THR A 42 -1.46 -22.43 -7.81
C THR A 42 -2.59 -23.17 -7.10
N PRO A 43 -3.80 -23.18 -7.65
CA PRO A 43 -4.93 -23.87 -7.04
C PRO A 43 -4.82 -25.38 -7.24
N THR A 44 -5.31 -26.13 -6.24
CA THR A 44 -5.59 -27.56 -6.33
C THR A 44 -7.10 -27.76 -6.33
N GLY A 45 -7.62 -28.71 -7.07
CA GLY A 45 -9.04 -28.89 -7.29
C GLY A 45 -9.63 -27.77 -8.15
N ASN A 46 -10.88 -27.45 -7.94
CA ASN A 46 -11.61 -26.45 -8.72
C ASN A 46 -12.20 -25.36 -7.82
N PRO A 47 -11.39 -24.54 -7.14
CA PRO A 47 -11.90 -23.41 -6.39
C PRO A 47 -12.46 -22.36 -7.35
N VAL A 48 -13.55 -21.71 -6.93
CA VAL A 48 -14.16 -20.60 -7.69
C VAL A 48 -13.77 -19.25 -7.15
N LYS A 49 -13.28 -19.21 -5.91
CA LYS A 49 -12.87 -17.99 -5.24
C LYS A 49 -11.65 -18.22 -4.34
N PHE A 50 -10.96 -17.12 -4.07
CA PHE A 50 -9.93 -17.03 -3.03
C PHE A 50 -10.29 -15.91 -2.08
N ARG A 51 -10.08 -16.14 -0.78
CA ARG A 51 -10.17 -15.11 0.26
C ARG A 51 -8.82 -14.92 0.87
N TYR A 52 -8.40 -13.67 1.08
CA TYR A 52 -7.10 -13.41 1.66
C TYR A 52 -7.11 -12.20 2.59
N VAL A 53 -6.13 -12.21 3.47
CA VAL A 53 -5.71 -11.08 4.31
C VAL A 53 -4.24 -10.85 4.07
N HIS A 54 -3.89 -9.61 3.78
CA HIS A 54 -2.51 -9.17 3.59
C HIS A 54 -2.25 -7.95 4.46
N MET A 55 -1.21 -7.99 5.28
CA MET A 55 -0.88 -6.89 6.20
C MET A 55 0.60 -6.87 6.54
N LYS A 56 1.08 -5.78 7.14
CA LYS A 56 2.43 -5.75 7.71
C LYS A 56 2.54 -6.78 8.84
N LEU A 57 3.70 -7.44 8.89
CA LEU A 57 3.96 -8.45 9.93
C LEU A 57 3.96 -7.82 11.35
N SER A 58 4.37 -6.55 11.47
CA SER A 58 4.28 -5.78 12.71
C SER A 58 2.83 -5.63 13.18
N ASP A 59 1.92 -5.33 12.26
CA ASP A 59 0.51 -5.12 12.55
C ASP A 59 -0.13 -6.46 12.96
N PHE A 60 0.20 -7.55 12.25
CA PHE A 60 -0.22 -8.89 12.64
C PHE A 60 0.21 -9.23 14.08
N LYS A 61 1.48 -8.97 14.44
CA LYS A 61 2.03 -9.30 15.76
C LYS A 61 1.49 -8.42 16.90
N SER A 62 1.14 -7.16 16.61
CA SER A 62 0.74 -6.17 17.61
C SER A 62 -0.77 -6.04 17.81
N TYR A 63 -1.56 -6.48 16.86
CA TYR A 63 -3.00 -6.27 16.88
C TYR A 63 -3.71 -7.34 17.72
N PRO A 64 -4.46 -6.99 18.79
CA PRO A 64 -5.09 -7.97 19.68
C PRO A 64 -6.03 -8.96 18.99
N TYR A 65 -6.64 -8.54 17.88
CA TYR A 65 -7.55 -9.38 17.09
C TYR A 65 -6.86 -10.25 16.05
N TRP A 66 -5.82 -9.72 15.39
CA TRP A 66 -5.14 -10.41 14.28
C TRP A 66 -3.88 -11.17 14.71
N GLY A 67 -3.42 -10.99 15.96
CA GLY A 67 -2.16 -11.52 16.47
C GLY A 67 -2.09 -13.04 16.62
N ASN A 68 -3.15 -13.78 16.24
CA ASN A 68 -3.12 -15.24 16.16
C ASN A 68 -3.74 -15.76 14.86
N GLU A 69 -3.20 -16.88 14.39
CA GLU A 69 -3.58 -17.49 13.10
C GLU A 69 -5.03 -18.01 13.12
N GLU A 70 -5.53 -18.45 14.25
CA GLU A 70 -6.90 -18.96 14.35
C GLU A 70 -7.94 -17.86 14.15
N THR A 71 -7.70 -16.67 14.69
CA THR A 71 -8.57 -15.50 14.42
C THR A 71 -8.58 -15.12 12.94
N VAL A 72 -7.41 -15.11 12.30
CA VAL A 72 -7.31 -14.84 10.85
C VAL A 72 -8.05 -15.92 10.06
N LYS A 73 -7.88 -17.19 10.43
CA LYS A 73 -8.59 -18.30 9.79
C LYS A 73 -10.11 -18.16 9.92
N GLN A 74 -10.61 -17.81 11.07
CA GLN A 74 -12.04 -17.57 11.28
C GLN A 74 -12.53 -16.40 10.42
N ALA A 75 -11.79 -15.28 10.36
CA ALA A 75 -12.14 -14.14 9.52
C ALA A 75 -12.18 -14.53 8.02
N LEU A 76 -11.20 -15.28 7.54
CA LEU A 76 -11.17 -15.79 6.17
C LEU A 76 -12.38 -16.67 5.83
N ILE A 77 -12.81 -17.51 6.78
CA ILE A 77 -13.96 -18.41 6.63
C ILE A 77 -15.28 -17.63 6.65
N MET A 78 -15.44 -16.73 7.61
CA MET A 78 -16.67 -15.94 7.82
C MET A 78 -16.79 -14.74 6.87
N ASN A 79 -15.77 -14.47 6.08
CA ASN A 79 -15.71 -13.33 5.17
C ASN A 79 -15.74 -11.96 5.87
N ASP A 80 -15.26 -11.88 7.09
CA ASP A 80 -15.18 -10.64 7.85
C ASP A 80 -13.87 -9.90 7.57
N ASN A 81 -13.96 -8.68 7.02
CA ASN A 81 -12.81 -7.81 6.74
C ASN A 81 -11.71 -8.47 5.88
N VAL A 82 -12.10 -9.33 4.95
CA VAL A 82 -11.18 -10.02 4.04
C VAL A 82 -11.45 -9.63 2.59
N THR A 83 -10.41 -9.73 1.76
CA THR A 83 -10.55 -9.52 0.32
C THR A 83 -10.93 -10.83 -0.35
N GLU A 84 -11.97 -10.79 -1.20
CA GLU A 84 -12.40 -11.93 -2.00
C GLU A 84 -12.10 -11.68 -3.48
N ILE A 85 -11.62 -12.71 -4.16
CA ILE A 85 -11.31 -12.68 -5.59
C ILE A 85 -11.94 -13.89 -6.27
N VAL A 86 -12.62 -13.65 -7.38
CA VAL A 86 -13.16 -14.71 -8.23
C VAL A 86 -12.03 -15.31 -9.07
N ALA A 87 -11.85 -16.63 -9.02
CA ALA A 87 -10.75 -17.32 -9.71
C ALA A 87 -10.73 -17.05 -11.23
N ALA A 88 -11.89 -16.93 -11.85
CA ALA A 88 -12.03 -16.64 -13.28
C ALA A 88 -11.59 -15.21 -13.69
N GLU A 89 -11.49 -14.29 -12.74
CA GLU A 89 -11.04 -12.91 -12.98
C GLU A 89 -9.52 -12.79 -13.01
N LEU A 90 -8.79 -13.79 -12.51
CA LEU A 90 -7.34 -13.78 -12.47
C LEU A 90 -6.75 -14.16 -13.83
N LYS A 91 -6.04 -13.22 -14.44
CA LYS A 91 -5.20 -13.52 -15.60
C LYS A 91 -3.99 -14.35 -15.18
N ILE A 92 -3.82 -15.53 -15.75
CA ILE A 92 -2.67 -16.43 -15.48
C ILE A 92 -2.52 -16.73 -13.96
N HIS A 93 -3.64 -16.74 -13.22
CA HIS A 93 -3.65 -16.90 -11.75
C HIS A 93 -2.73 -15.92 -11.00
N GLN A 94 -2.52 -14.72 -11.53
CA GLN A 94 -1.74 -13.68 -10.89
C GLN A 94 -2.62 -12.61 -10.25
N LEU A 95 -2.24 -12.21 -9.04
CA LEU A 95 -2.80 -11.11 -8.29
C LEU A 95 -1.69 -10.12 -7.96
N VAL A 96 -1.89 -8.84 -8.27
CA VAL A 96 -0.99 -7.78 -7.87
C VAL A 96 -1.57 -7.05 -6.66
N ILE A 97 -0.81 -6.98 -5.57
CA ILE A 97 -1.11 -6.15 -4.41
C ILE A 97 -0.27 -4.88 -4.53
N GLU A 98 -0.94 -3.75 -4.69
CA GLU A 98 -0.31 -2.44 -4.83
C GLU A 98 -0.18 -1.72 -3.47
N ASP A 99 0.51 -0.57 -3.48
CA ASP A 99 0.65 0.35 -2.36
C ASP A 99 1.29 -0.27 -1.10
N ILE A 100 2.18 -1.23 -1.28
CA ILE A 100 3.01 -1.75 -0.20
C ILE A 100 4.18 -0.80 0.10
N ALA A 101 4.63 -0.78 1.35
CA ALA A 101 5.84 -0.07 1.73
C ALA A 101 7.08 -0.89 1.36
N PHE A 102 8.12 -0.26 0.82
CA PHE A 102 9.39 -0.91 0.52
C PHE A 102 10.14 -1.33 1.79
N ASN A 103 11.01 -2.33 1.66
CA ASN A 103 11.86 -2.85 2.75
C ASN A 103 11.07 -3.07 4.06
N SER A 104 9.90 -3.69 3.92
CA SER A 104 8.96 -3.93 5.02
C SER A 104 8.49 -5.37 5.01
N GLU A 105 8.33 -5.94 6.20
CA GLU A 105 7.87 -7.32 6.37
C GLU A 105 6.34 -7.39 6.29
N TYR A 106 5.85 -8.40 5.56
CA TYR A 106 4.44 -8.67 5.34
C TYR A 106 4.09 -10.11 5.64
N VAL A 107 2.83 -10.35 5.97
CA VAL A 107 2.22 -11.67 6.05
C VAL A 107 0.98 -11.72 5.16
N LEU A 108 0.85 -12.82 4.43
CA LEU A 108 -0.32 -13.18 3.64
C LEU A 108 -0.95 -14.44 4.22
N PHE A 109 -2.26 -14.42 4.40
CA PHE A 109 -3.08 -15.59 4.66
C PHE A 109 -4.10 -15.75 3.53
N MET A 110 -4.28 -16.96 3.01
CA MET A 110 -5.20 -17.21 1.92
C MET A 110 -5.89 -18.57 2.06
N ILE A 111 -7.16 -18.64 1.69
CA ILE A 111 -7.94 -19.87 1.53
C ILE A 111 -8.58 -19.93 0.14
N ALA A 112 -8.81 -21.15 -0.32
CA ALA A 112 -9.65 -21.42 -1.49
C ALA A 112 -11.09 -21.68 -1.05
N VAL A 113 -12.07 -21.35 -1.93
CA VAL A 113 -13.51 -21.59 -1.69
C VAL A 113 -14.10 -22.23 -2.93
N ASP A 114 -14.91 -23.28 -2.74
CA ASP A 114 -15.59 -24.00 -3.83
C ASP A 114 -16.90 -23.32 -4.26
N ALA A 115 -17.59 -23.91 -5.25
CA ALA A 115 -18.85 -23.39 -5.78
C ALA A 115 -20.01 -23.42 -4.77
N ASP A 116 -19.95 -24.29 -3.78
CA ASP A 116 -20.96 -24.40 -2.72
C ASP A 116 -20.68 -23.44 -1.55
N GLY A 117 -19.56 -22.71 -1.61
CA GLY A 117 -19.14 -21.78 -0.57
C GLY A 117 -18.31 -22.42 0.55
N ASN A 118 -17.92 -23.69 0.42
CA ASN A 118 -17.12 -24.36 1.43
C ASN A 118 -15.64 -23.96 1.31
N PRO A 119 -15.00 -23.52 2.41
CA PRO A 119 -13.59 -23.17 2.40
C PRO A 119 -12.70 -24.41 2.39
N SER A 120 -11.46 -24.24 1.92
CA SER A 120 -10.41 -25.26 2.09
C SER A 120 -10.15 -25.54 3.57
N SER A 121 -9.81 -26.77 3.90
CA SER A 121 -9.45 -27.17 5.27
C SER A 121 -8.12 -26.56 5.73
N THR A 122 -7.27 -26.16 4.77
CA THR A 122 -5.94 -25.57 5.00
C THR A 122 -5.92 -24.09 4.68
N VAL A 123 -5.16 -23.32 5.46
CA VAL A 123 -4.84 -21.93 5.21
C VAL A 123 -3.40 -21.83 4.71
N THR A 124 -3.20 -21.20 3.58
CA THR A 124 -1.86 -20.86 3.11
C THR A 124 -1.37 -19.61 3.83
N LYS A 125 -0.24 -19.72 4.52
CA LYS A 125 0.45 -18.59 5.15
C LYS A 125 1.80 -18.39 4.49
N LYS A 126 2.10 -17.15 4.11
CA LYS A 126 3.41 -16.75 3.57
C LYS A 126 3.86 -15.47 4.27
N GLU A 127 5.11 -15.44 4.71
CA GLU A 127 5.77 -14.24 5.19
C GLU A 127 6.84 -13.84 4.17
N TYR A 128 7.00 -12.54 3.92
CA TYR A 128 7.98 -12.04 2.99
C TYR A 128 8.38 -10.61 3.32
N THR A 129 9.51 -10.17 2.76
CA THR A 129 9.96 -8.78 2.84
C THR A 129 9.87 -8.15 1.46
N SER A 130 9.22 -6.98 1.36
CA SER A 130 9.18 -6.20 0.12
C SER A 130 10.59 -5.74 -0.27
N ALA A 131 10.82 -5.57 -1.57
CA ALA A 131 12.14 -5.25 -2.09
C ALA A 131 12.67 -3.91 -1.56
N LYS A 132 13.99 -3.82 -1.47
CA LYS A 132 14.68 -2.56 -1.16
C LYS A 132 14.66 -1.66 -2.38
N PRO A 133 14.44 -0.33 -2.19
CA PRO A 133 14.49 0.60 -3.30
C PRO A 133 15.92 0.81 -3.79
N THR A 134 16.05 1.06 -5.09
CA THR A 134 17.26 1.63 -5.68
C THR A 134 17.06 3.13 -5.78
N TYR A 135 17.94 3.90 -5.15
CA TYR A 135 17.86 5.35 -5.16
C TYR A 135 18.79 5.96 -6.22
N VAL A 136 18.23 6.84 -7.04
CA VAL A 136 18.99 7.67 -7.99
C VAL A 136 19.12 9.06 -7.40
N ARG A 137 20.38 9.51 -7.24
CA ARG A 137 20.71 10.83 -6.72
C ARG A 137 21.29 11.69 -7.81
N LYS A 138 20.85 12.95 -7.88
CA LYS A 138 21.29 13.91 -8.89
C LYS A 138 22.81 14.04 -8.95
N GLU A 139 23.49 14.00 -7.80
CA GLU A 139 24.94 14.17 -7.68
C GLU A 139 25.75 12.99 -8.27
N ARG A 140 25.16 11.80 -8.38
CA ARG A 140 25.81 10.58 -8.89
C ARG A 140 25.34 10.17 -10.27
N ASP A 141 24.04 10.36 -10.52
CA ASP A 141 23.36 9.82 -11.69
C ASP A 141 22.56 10.92 -12.40
N ALA A 142 23.24 12.06 -12.69
CA ALA A 142 22.59 13.27 -13.21
C ALA A 142 21.76 13.03 -14.48
N ASP A 143 22.25 12.20 -15.40
CA ASP A 143 21.55 11.93 -16.66
C ASP A 143 20.23 11.19 -16.44
N LEU A 144 20.22 10.16 -15.60
CA LEU A 144 18.99 9.44 -15.22
C LEU A 144 18.02 10.37 -14.47
N TRP A 145 18.56 11.17 -13.53
CA TRP A 145 17.76 12.11 -12.77
C TRP A 145 17.11 13.15 -13.68
N ASN A 146 17.88 13.78 -14.55
CA ASN A 146 17.40 14.79 -15.49
C ASN A 146 16.40 14.24 -16.51
N ALA A 147 16.53 12.97 -16.92
CA ALA A 147 15.60 12.33 -17.85
C ALA A 147 14.20 12.15 -17.26
N SER A 148 14.09 11.96 -15.94
CA SER A 148 12.84 11.57 -15.27
C SER A 148 12.27 12.63 -14.34
N VAL A 149 13.06 13.64 -13.89
CA VAL A 149 12.60 14.64 -12.92
C VAL A 149 11.33 15.36 -13.39
N PRO A 150 10.25 15.38 -12.61
CA PRO A 150 9.05 16.14 -12.94
C PRO A 150 9.33 17.66 -12.87
N GLU A 151 8.61 18.41 -13.69
CA GLU A 151 8.62 19.87 -13.59
C GLU A 151 7.73 20.29 -12.42
N VAL A 152 8.31 21.05 -11.47
CA VAL A 152 7.57 21.61 -10.32
C VAL A 152 7.49 23.11 -10.48
N THR A 153 6.29 23.65 -10.64
CA THR A 153 6.01 25.09 -10.80
C THR A 153 5.29 25.62 -9.59
N ILE A 154 5.73 26.76 -9.05
CA ILE A 154 4.97 27.55 -8.09
C ILE A 154 4.11 28.49 -8.91
N ASP A 155 2.79 28.29 -8.89
CA ASP A 155 1.84 29.02 -9.72
C ASP A 155 1.45 30.35 -9.09
N LYS A 156 1.22 30.34 -7.76
CA LYS A 156 0.77 31.51 -7.03
C LYS A 156 1.12 31.42 -5.54
N ILE A 157 1.44 32.57 -4.94
CA ILE A 157 1.57 32.74 -3.51
C ILE A 157 0.63 33.87 -3.10
N GLU A 158 -0.33 33.55 -2.25
CA GLU A 158 -1.28 34.51 -1.69
C GLU A 158 -1.07 34.62 -0.19
N LYS A 159 -1.12 35.85 0.32
CA LYS A 159 -1.01 36.15 1.75
C LYS A 159 -2.34 36.67 2.28
N ASP A 160 -2.89 35.98 3.25
CA ASP A 160 -3.93 36.47 4.13
C ASP A 160 -3.39 36.43 5.56
N LYS A 161 -4.00 35.73 6.48
CA LYS A 161 -3.47 35.46 7.83
C LYS A 161 -2.24 34.55 7.78
N PHE A 162 -2.22 33.63 6.84
CA PHE A 162 -1.12 32.74 6.48
C PHE A 162 -0.89 32.82 4.97
N TYR A 163 0.04 32.01 4.45
CA TYR A 163 0.28 31.93 3.02
C TYR A 163 -0.43 30.72 2.41
N THR A 164 -1.05 30.92 1.25
CA THR A 164 -1.51 29.85 0.38
C THR A 164 -0.55 29.77 -0.79
N VAL A 165 0.10 28.60 -0.95
CA VAL A 165 1.01 28.33 -2.06
C VAL A 165 0.33 27.35 -3.01
N SER A 166 0.03 27.81 -4.23
CA SER A 166 -0.50 26.97 -5.30
C SER A 166 0.64 26.53 -6.21
N TYR A 167 0.63 25.25 -6.62
CA TYR A 167 1.70 24.65 -7.39
C TYR A 167 1.18 23.61 -8.38
N THR A 168 1.96 23.37 -9.42
CA THR A 168 1.72 22.32 -10.41
C THR A 168 2.95 21.41 -10.54
N VAL A 169 2.71 20.11 -10.57
CA VAL A 169 3.72 19.07 -10.82
C VAL A 169 3.36 18.36 -12.12
N LYS A 170 4.25 18.43 -13.11
CA LYS A 170 4.08 17.81 -14.41
C LYS A 170 5.11 16.70 -14.61
N PRO A 171 4.68 15.41 -14.68
CA PRO A 171 5.61 14.31 -14.87
C PRO A 171 6.22 14.33 -16.28
N LYS A 172 7.44 13.83 -16.40
CA LYS A 172 8.03 13.42 -17.68
C LYS A 172 7.60 11.99 -18.03
N SER A 173 7.80 11.59 -19.27
CA SER A 173 7.43 10.25 -19.77
C SER A 173 8.09 9.10 -19.01
N ALA A 174 9.31 9.29 -18.51
CA ALA A 174 10.02 8.28 -17.72
C ALA A 174 9.56 8.20 -16.26
N CYS A 175 8.67 9.09 -15.81
CA CYS A 175 8.10 9.07 -14.47
C CYS A 175 6.83 8.21 -14.48
N LYS A 176 6.87 7.00 -13.92
CA LYS A 176 5.73 6.09 -13.86
C LYS A 176 4.67 6.53 -12.86
N VAL A 177 5.11 6.91 -11.68
CA VAL A 177 4.26 7.38 -10.58
C VAL A 177 5.04 8.37 -9.72
N PHE A 178 4.36 9.37 -9.19
CA PHE A 178 4.95 10.31 -8.25
C PHE A 178 4.03 10.60 -7.07
N TYR A 179 4.64 11.06 -5.98
CA TYR A 179 3.98 11.43 -4.74
C TYR A 179 4.39 12.86 -4.42
N VAL A 180 3.43 13.69 -4.05
CA VAL A 180 3.65 15.11 -3.74
C VAL A 180 3.25 15.38 -2.29
N PHE A 181 4.18 15.93 -1.52
CA PHE A 181 3.92 16.44 -0.17
C PHE A 181 4.39 17.89 -0.08
N ALA A 182 3.49 18.78 0.30
CA ALA A 182 3.80 20.19 0.52
C ALA A 182 3.68 20.55 1.98
N GLY A 183 4.71 21.20 2.54
CA GLY A 183 4.74 21.55 3.96
C GLY A 183 5.91 22.48 4.31
N PRO A 184 6.08 22.84 5.60
CA PRO A 184 7.18 23.67 6.06
C PRO A 184 8.54 23.15 5.59
N ALA A 185 9.45 24.05 5.22
CA ALA A 185 10.74 23.66 4.61
C ALA A 185 11.66 22.86 5.55
N ASP A 186 11.50 23.00 6.84
CA ASP A 186 12.23 22.30 7.88
C ASP A 186 11.61 20.97 8.32
N TYR A 187 10.44 20.63 7.75
CA TYR A 187 9.68 19.45 8.19
C TYR A 187 10.31 18.12 7.77
N LEU A 188 10.89 18.07 6.56
CA LEU A 188 11.59 16.88 6.06
C LEU A 188 13.09 17.05 6.20
N THR A 189 13.57 16.90 7.43
CA THR A 189 14.99 16.85 7.77
C THR A 189 15.32 15.43 8.22
N GLY A 190 16.24 14.77 7.57
CA GLY A 190 16.56 13.40 7.95
C GLY A 190 17.32 12.66 6.86
N MET A 191 17.34 11.33 6.99
CA MET A 191 17.97 10.49 5.98
C MET A 191 17.08 10.43 4.72
N TYR A 192 17.71 10.31 3.56
CA TYR A 192 17.07 10.27 2.25
C TYR A 192 15.91 9.26 2.18
N ASP A 193 16.13 8.06 2.71
CA ASP A 193 15.14 6.99 2.76
C ASP A 193 13.89 7.37 3.55
N GLU A 194 14.10 8.08 4.68
CA GLU A 194 13.00 8.51 5.56
C GLU A 194 12.18 9.61 4.90
N GLN A 195 12.84 10.53 4.20
CA GLN A 195 12.16 11.60 3.46
C GLN A 195 11.29 11.01 2.33
N ILE A 196 11.83 10.12 1.50
CA ILE A 196 11.09 9.43 0.45
C ILE A 196 9.90 8.66 1.04
N ARG A 197 10.14 7.87 2.08
CA ARG A 197 9.09 7.12 2.77
C ARG A 197 7.98 8.02 3.30
N TYR A 198 8.36 9.16 3.92
CA TYR A 198 7.40 10.12 4.44
C TYR A 198 6.54 10.73 3.33
N VAL A 199 7.16 11.18 2.23
CA VAL A 199 6.44 11.75 1.08
C VAL A 199 5.49 10.72 0.46
N MET A 200 5.90 9.45 0.34
CA MET A 200 5.03 8.39 -0.18
C MET A 200 3.85 8.06 0.73
N GLN A 201 4.05 8.12 2.06
CA GLN A 201 2.99 7.79 3.03
C GLN A 201 1.98 8.92 3.24
N ASN A 202 2.42 10.18 3.15
CA ASN A 202 1.62 11.35 3.50
C ASN A 202 1.29 12.25 2.31
N GLY A 203 1.93 12.01 1.18
CA GLY A 203 1.73 12.77 -0.05
C GLY A 203 0.58 12.22 -0.91
N VAL A 204 0.23 12.99 -1.93
CA VAL A 204 -0.79 12.61 -2.91
C VAL A 204 -0.12 11.82 -4.04
N LYS A 205 -0.55 10.57 -4.25
CA LYS A 205 -0.09 9.70 -5.35
C LYS A 205 -0.70 10.11 -6.68
N GLN A 206 0.10 10.27 -7.72
CA GLN A 206 -0.33 10.70 -9.06
C GLN A 206 0.46 10.02 -10.18
N THR A 207 -0.15 9.95 -11.36
CA THR A 207 0.49 9.46 -12.60
C THR A 207 0.41 10.48 -13.74
N THR A 208 -0.37 11.54 -13.55
CA THR A 208 -0.59 12.62 -14.52
C THR A 208 -0.32 13.98 -13.88
N THR A 209 -0.35 15.06 -14.65
CA THR A 209 -0.19 16.41 -14.13
C THR A 209 -1.13 16.66 -12.93
N TYR A 210 -0.55 17.15 -11.85
CA TYR A 210 -1.26 17.44 -10.60
C TYR A 210 -1.10 18.90 -10.21
N SER A 211 -2.19 19.58 -9.92
CA SER A 211 -2.21 20.91 -9.32
C SER A 211 -2.77 20.83 -7.91
N GLY A 212 -2.06 21.43 -6.98
CA GLY A 212 -2.41 21.43 -5.56
C GLY A 212 -2.16 22.77 -4.89
N SER A 213 -2.58 22.87 -3.65
CA SER A 213 -2.26 24.02 -2.80
C SER A 213 -1.96 23.56 -1.38
N THR A 214 -1.11 24.31 -0.70
CA THR A 214 -0.85 24.14 0.73
C THR A 214 -1.01 25.44 1.47
N TYR A 215 -1.36 25.35 2.74
CA TYR A 215 -1.62 26.49 3.60
C TYR A 215 -0.69 26.43 4.81
N GLY A 216 -0.01 27.56 5.11
CA GLY A 216 0.93 27.59 6.23
C GLY A 216 1.81 28.82 6.26
N THR A 217 3.03 28.64 6.74
CA THR A 217 4.07 29.66 6.84
C THR A 217 5.11 29.46 5.76
N LEU A 218 5.82 30.51 5.36
CA LEU A 218 7.02 30.40 4.53
C LEU A 218 8.27 30.29 5.42
N PRO A 219 9.33 29.61 4.98
CA PRO A 219 9.43 28.90 3.70
C PRO A 219 8.67 27.56 3.67
N THR A 220 8.12 27.25 2.51
CA THR A 220 7.40 26.01 2.25
C THR A 220 8.12 25.20 1.16
N ASN A 221 8.23 23.90 1.34
CA ASN A 221 8.76 22.98 0.33
C ASN A 221 7.64 22.20 -0.35
N ILE A 222 7.74 22.09 -1.68
CA ILE A 222 7.00 21.12 -2.47
C ILE A 222 7.94 19.95 -2.71
N ASN A 223 7.73 18.86 -2.01
CA ASN A 223 8.56 17.66 -2.05
C ASN A 223 7.90 16.65 -2.98
N VAL A 224 8.64 16.18 -3.97
CA VAL A 224 8.17 15.18 -4.93
C VAL A 224 9.11 13.99 -4.91
N THR A 225 8.55 12.83 -4.63
CA THR A 225 9.22 11.53 -4.81
C THR A 225 8.58 10.85 -6.00
N TRP A 226 9.39 10.32 -6.93
CA TRP A 226 8.86 9.58 -8.07
C TRP A 226 9.60 8.28 -8.33
N ILE A 227 8.95 7.41 -9.08
CA ILE A 227 9.43 6.09 -9.45
C ILE A 227 9.40 6.00 -10.98
N ASP A 228 10.48 5.51 -11.58
CA ASP A 228 10.56 5.27 -13.01
C ASP A 228 10.07 3.89 -13.43
N GLU A 229 10.14 3.58 -14.73
CA GLU A 229 9.71 2.30 -15.29
C GLU A 229 10.49 1.10 -14.75
N GLU A 230 11.75 1.29 -14.33
CA GLU A 230 12.60 0.26 -13.74
C GLU A 230 12.44 0.16 -12.21
N GLY A 231 11.53 0.94 -11.61
CA GLY A 231 11.27 0.91 -10.18
C GLY A 231 12.33 1.61 -9.33
N ARG A 232 13.14 2.49 -9.92
CA ARG A 232 14.12 3.31 -9.19
C ARG A 232 13.45 4.54 -8.60
N PHE A 233 13.92 4.95 -7.43
CA PHE A 233 13.34 6.03 -6.63
C PHE A 233 14.19 7.29 -6.72
N TYR A 234 13.50 8.42 -6.82
CA TYR A 234 14.06 9.76 -6.96
C TYR A 234 13.34 10.73 -6.04
N GLU A 235 13.98 11.86 -5.76
CA GLU A 235 13.32 12.98 -5.11
C GLU A 235 13.76 14.33 -5.67
N VAL A 236 12.88 15.32 -5.52
CA VAL A 236 13.19 16.74 -5.69
C VAL A 236 12.38 17.55 -4.69
N SER A 237 12.99 18.59 -4.19
CA SER A 237 12.31 19.58 -3.34
C SER A 237 12.44 20.96 -3.98
N LYS A 238 11.32 21.67 -4.09
CA LYS A 238 11.28 23.07 -4.54
C LYS A 238 10.84 23.96 -3.40
N THR A 239 11.71 24.83 -2.97
CA THR A 239 11.43 25.77 -1.88
C THR A 239 10.72 27.02 -2.43
N CYS A 240 9.68 27.40 -1.71
CA CYS A 240 8.96 28.65 -1.86
C CYS A 240 9.33 29.55 -0.67
N LEU A 241 9.88 30.74 -0.93
CA LEU A 241 10.37 31.72 0.05
C LEU A 241 9.37 32.87 0.26
#